data_ded1e5f543aa242cf1946753bb8a2013
#
_entry.id   ded1e5f543aa242cf1946753bb8a2013
#
_cell.length_a   1.000
_cell.length_b   1.000
_cell.length_c   1.000
_cell.angle_alpha   90.00
_cell.angle_beta   90.00
_cell.angle_gamma   90.00
#
_symmetry.space_group_name_H-M   'P 1'
#
loop_
_entity.id
_entity.type
_entity.pdbx_description
1 polymer ?
#
loop_
_entity_poly.entity_id
_entity_poly.type
_entity_poly.pdbx_seq_one_letter_code
_entity_poly.pdbx_strand_id
1 'polypeptide(L)'
;MHKSCIYIQKAIYLAPYEVRACCQRFFVDGKMKGDIALITLEGSRDIKYSEVIEAKNKLVRGINDGTDDRCAGCFALKERNWGDIESEGLNNISIENHSLCNMKCSYCSDIYYGGVEPQYSLEHLFEGLINVGDDLHIVWGGGEPTVRKDFNDLFLSLNKKFHPKTQRVFTNALKYSDTLQNALDDRITS
;
A
#
# COMPACT_ATOMS: atom_id res chain seq x y z
N MET A 1 -14.84 -18.68 14.09
CA MET A 1 -13.41 -18.37 13.83
C MET A 1 -13.14 -18.64 12.36
N HIS A 2 -12.26 -17.87 11.74
CA HIS A 2 -11.83 -18.06 10.35
C HIS A 2 -10.37 -17.62 10.17
N LYS A 3 -9.74 -18.04 9.08
CA LYS A 3 -8.35 -17.68 8.77
C LYS A 3 -8.30 -16.32 8.10
N SER A 4 -7.47 -15.42 8.63
CA SER A 4 -7.11 -14.13 8.03
C SER A 4 -5.78 -13.66 8.62
N CYS A 5 -5.34 -12.45 8.31
CA CYS A 5 -4.15 -11.84 8.91
C CYS A 5 -4.31 -10.32 9.03
N ILE A 6 -3.43 -9.73 9.84
CA ILE A 6 -3.45 -8.28 10.10
C ILE A 6 -3.30 -7.44 8.82
N TYR A 7 -2.51 -7.92 7.84
CA TYR A 7 -2.32 -7.21 6.58
C TYR A 7 -3.58 -7.21 5.72
N ILE A 8 -4.28 -8.36 5.60
CA ILE A 8 -5.56 -8.41 4.90
C ILE A 8 -6.57 -7.49 5.59
N GLN A 9 -6.62 -7.51 6.91
CA GLN A 9 -7.55 -6.72 7.69
C GLN A 9 -7.26 -5.22 7.63
N LYS A 10 -6.01 -4.80 7.84
CA LYS A 10 -5.66 -3.42 8.20
C LYS A 10 -4.59 -2.77 7.31
N ALA A 11 -4.21 -3.38 6.19
CA ALA A 11 -3.21 -2.80 5.31
C ALA A 11 -3.63 -2.78 3.84
N ILE A 12 -2.99 -1.90 3.09
CA ILE A 12 -3.06 -1.85 1.63
C ILE A 12 -1.69 -1.46 1.09
N TYR A 13 -1.26 -2.15 0.05
CA TYR A 13 -0.02 -1.88 -0.66
C TYR A 13 -0.35 -1.51 -2.12
N LEU A 14 0.07 -0.33 -2.54
CA LEU A 14 -0.24 0.27 -3.83
C LEU A 14 1.00 0.19 -4.72
N ALA A 15 1.05 -0.79 -5.62
CA ALA A 15 2.12 -0.97 -6.60
C ALA A 15 1.73 -0.34 -7.96
N PRO A 16 2.65 -0.19 -8.94
CA PRO A 16 2.35 0.49 -10.20
C PRO A 16 1.17 -0.12 -10.98
N TYR A 17 1.04 -1.43 -11.01
CA TYR A 17 0.00 -2.17 -11.75
C TYR A 17 -0.93 -2.98 -10.85
N GLU A 18 -0.76 -2.89 -9.54
CA GLU A 18 -1.46 -3.76 -8.60
C GLU A 18 -1.84 -3.03 -7.32
N VAL A 19 -2.99 -3.40 -6.79
CA VAL A 19 -3.31 -3.19 -5.38
C VAL A 19 -3.15 -4.52 -4.66
N ARG A 20 -2.32 -4.56 -3.62
CA ARG A 20 -1.99 -5.77 -2.87
C ARG A 20 -2.52 -5.71 -1.44
N ALA A 21 -2.82 -6.88 -0.86
CA ALA A 21 -3.11 -7.01 0.56
C ALA A 21 -1.86 -6.84 1.42
N CYS A 22 -0.69 -7.25 0.91
CA CYS A 22 0.58 -7.17 1.61
C CYS A 22 1.77 -7.18 0.64
N CYS A 23 2.95 -6.84 1.17
CA CYS A 23 4.25 -7.00 0.51
C CYS A 23 5.11 -8.07 1.20
N GLN A 24 4.49 -8.96 1.97
CA GLN A 24 5.22 -10.04 2.66
C GLN A 24 5.63 -11.12 1.68
N ARG A 25 6.89 -11.56 1.76
CA ARG A 25 7.43 -12.68 0.98
C ARG A 25 7.88 -13.77 1.93
N PHE A 26 7.58 -15.01 1.58
CA PHE A 26 7.94 -16.20 2.35
C PHE A 26 8.14 -17.40 1.43
N PHE A 27 8.77 -18.46 1.96
CA PHE A 27 9.05 -19.65 1.18
C PHE A 27 8.25 -20.84 1.74
N VAL A 28 7.65 -21.61 0.83
CA VAL A 28 7.00 -22.88 1.13
C VAL A 28 7.54 -23.89 0.14
N ASP A 29 8.13 -24.97 0.64
CA ASP A 29 8.74 -26.04 -0.18
C ASP A 29 9.71 -25.49 -1.25
N GLY A 30 10.53 -24.51 -0.86
CA GLY A 30 11.51 -23.86 -1.73
C GLY A 30 10.93 -22.88 -2.76
N LYS A 31 9.62 -22.69 -2.80
CA LYS A 31 8.95 -21.74 -3.69
C LYS A 31 8.61 -20.45 -2.95
N MET A 32 8.94 -19.32 -3.54
CA MET A 32 8.56 -18.02 -3.02
C MET A 32 7.06 -17.79 -3.20
N LYS A 33 6.39 -17.41 -2.13
CA LYS A 33 5.00 -16.93 -2.08
C LYS A 33 4.95 -15.53 -1.46
N GLY A 34 3.81 -14.87 -1.56
CA GLY A 34 3.58 -13.54 -1.00
C GLY A 34 3.23 -12.52 -2.07
N ASP A 35 3.38 -11.23 -1.74
CA ASP A 35 3.00 -10.11 -2.63
C ASP A 35 1.56 -10.30 -3.17
N ILE A 36 0.60 -10.51 -2.26
CA ILE A 36 -0.75 -10.96 -2.60
C ILE A 36 -1.53 -9.87 -3.32
N ALA A 37 -1.62 -9.96 -4.64
CA ALA A 37 -2.42 -9.07 -5.46
C ALA A 37 -3.93 -9.28 -5.20
N LEU A 38 -4.61 -8.17 -4.94
CA LEU A 38 -6.07 -8.05 -4.84
C LEU A 38 -6.66 -7.65 -6.19
N ILE A 39 -6.04 -6.65 -6.82
CA ILE A 39 -6.43 -6.11 -8.12
C ILE A 39 -5.16 -6.01 -8.96
N THR A 40 -5.18 -6.53 -10.18
CA THR A 40 -4.13 -6.37 -11.19
C THR A 40 -4.67 -5.56 -12.36
N LEU A 41 -3.89 -4.62 -12.86
CA LEU A 41 -4.26 -3.74 -13.96
C LEU A 41 -3.54 -4.18 -15.25
N GLU A 42 -4.30 -4.32 -16.33
CA GLU A 42 -3.77 -4.54 -17.68
C GLU A 42 -3.55 -3.22 -18.45
N GLY A 43 -4.00 -2.11 -17.88
CA GLY A 43 -3.86 -0.74 -18.38
C GLY A 43 -4.34 0.27 -17.36
N SER A 44 -4.24 1.57 -17.70
CA SER A 44 -4.66 2.63 -16.78
C SER A 44 -6.17 2.64 -16.61
N ARG A 45 -6.63 2.61 -15.36
CA ARG A 45 -8.02 2.85 -14.97
C ARG A 45 -8.11 3.29 -13.53
N ASP A 46 -9.17 3.98 -13.19
CA ASP A 46 -9.47 4.28 -11.79
C ASP A 46 -9.93 3.04 -11.02
N ILE A 47 -9.56 2.99 -9.77
CA ILE A 47 -9.92 1.94 -8.81
C ILE A 47 -10.74 2.59 -7.71
N LYS A 48 -11.92 2.07 -7.45
CA LYS A 48 -12.72 2.46 -6.28
C LYS A 48 -12.26 1.68 -5.06
N TYR A 49 -12.24 2.32 -3.92
CA TYR A 49 -11.87 1.64 -2.67
C TYR A 49 -12.80 0.46 -2.33
N SER A 50 -14.07 0.54 -2.71
CA SER A 50 -15.02 -0.59 -2.59
C SER A 50 -14.58 -1.85 -3.34
N GLU A 51 -13.88 -1.71 -4.48
CA GLU A 51 -13.32 -2.85 -5.22
C GLU A 51 -12.22 -3.54 -4.40
N VAL A 52 -11.42 -2.75 -3.65
CA VAL A 52 -10.38 -3.29 -2.76
C VAL A 52 -11.00 -4.10 -1.63
N ILE A 53 -12.09 -3.59 -1.02
CA ILE A 53 -12.82 -4.31 0.03
C ILE A 53 -13.42 -5.60 -0.49
N GLU A 54 -14.04 -5.58 -1.65
CA GLU A 54 -14.60 -6.76 -2.27
C GLU A 54 -13.51 -7.81 -2.55
N ALA A 55 -12.36 -7.37 -3.09
CA ALA A 55 -11.22 -8.26 -3.36
C ALA A 55 -10.62 -8.86 -2.08
N LYS A 56 -10.52 -8.09 -0.98
CA LYS A 56 -10.11 -8.61 0.33
C LYS A 56 -11.10 -9.65 0.86
N ASN A 57 -12.40 -9.38 0.78
CA ASN A 57 -13.44 -10.31 1.20
C ASN A 57 -13.40 -11.60 0.36
N LYS A 58 -13.18 -11.49 -0.96
CA LYS A 58 -13.00 -12.64 -1.85
C LYS A 58 -11.78 -13.48 -1.44
N LEU A 59 -10.65 -12.83 -1.16
CA LEU A 59 -9.44 -13.50 -0.69
C LEU A 59 -9.69 -14.27 0.61
N VAL A 60 -10.32 -13.63 1.61
CA VAL A 60 -10.64 -14.28 2.89
C VAL A 60 -11.55 -15.48 2.70
N ARG A 61 -12.60 -15.36 1.87
CA ARG A 61 -13.46 -16.50 1.53
C ARG A 61 -12.66 -17.63 0.90
N GLY A 62 -11.86 -17.34 -0.14
CA GLY A 62 -11.08 -18.35 -0.83
C GLY A 62 -10.06 -19.06 0.05
N ILE A 63 -9.42 -18.34 1.01
CA ILE A 63 -8.53 -18.96 2.00
C ILE A 63 -9.30 -19.96 2.90
N ASN A 64 -10.53 -19.64 3.28
CA ASN A 64 -11.29 -20.44 4.24
C ASN A 64 -12.03 -21.60 3.59
N ASP A 65 -12.44 -21.49 2.33
CA ASP A 65 -13.05 -22.59 1.57
C ASP A 65 -12.01 -23.43 0.81
N GLY A 66 -10.72 -23.05 0.87
CA GLY A 66 -9.61 -23.78 0.25
C GLY A 66 -9.45 -23.57 -1.26
N THR A 67 -10.15 -22.60 -1.83
CA THR A 67 -10.04 -22.26 -3.27
C THR A 67 -8.90 -21.28 -3.57
N ASP A 68 -8.32 -20.66 -2.54
CA ASP A 68 -7.17 -19.74 -2.64
C ASP A 68 -6.04 -20.15 -1.68
N ASP A 69 -4.93 -20.65 -2.26
CA ASP A 69 -3.77 -21.14 -1.50
C ASP A 69 -2.61 -20.14 -1.44
N ARG A 70 -2.77 -18.93 -2.00
CA ARG A 70 -1.70 -17.93 -2.08
C ARG A 70 -1.11 -17.55 -0.72
N CYS A 71 -1.92 -17.59 0.35
CA CYS A 71 -1.48 -17.35 1.72
C CYS A 71 -1.12 -18.62 2.50
N ALA A 72 -1.21 -19.82 1.90
CA ALA A 72 -0.89 -21.08 2.57
C ALA A 72 0.58 -21.13 2.98
N GLY A 73 0.84 -21.44 4.26
CA GLY A 73 2.18 -21.44 4.86
C GLY A 73 2.68 -20.07 5.32
N CYS A 74 1.91 -19.00 5.15
CA CYS A 74 2.29 -17.67 5.64
C CYS A 74 2.26 -17.62 7.17
N PHE A 75 3.35 -17.14 7.78
CA PHE A 75 3.47 -16.98 9.23
C PHE A 75 2.44 -16.02 9.85
N ALA A 76 1.97 -15.05 9.06
CA ALA A 76 0.99 -14.06 9.50
C ALA A 76 -0.46 -14.58 9.45
N LEU A 77 -0.73 -15.67 8.70
CA LEU A 77 -2.07 -16.25 8.60
C LEU A 77 -2.44 -16.92 9.93
N LYS A 78 -3.53 -16.48 10.54
CA LYS A 78 -3.99 -16.97 11.84
C LYS A 78 -5.48 -17.27 11.80
N GLU A 79 -5.88 -18.31 12.51
CA GLU A 79 -7.29 -18.63 12.75
C GLU A 79 -7.72 -18.03 14.07
N ARG A 80 -8.66 -17.10 14.03
CA ARG A 80 -9.25 -16.46 15.21
C ARG A 80 -10.60 -15.82 14.89
N ASN A 81 -11.23 -15.20 15.87
CA ASN A 81 -12.36 -14.33 15.62
C ASN A 81 -11.88 -12.98 15.06
N TRP A 82 -11.87 -12.86 13.73
CA TRP A 82 -11.60 -11.63 13.04
C TRP A 82 -12.92 -10.87 12.85
N GLY A 83 -12.89 -9.55 12.99
CA GLY A 83 -14.01 -8.70 12.61
C GLY A 83 -14.20 -8.66 11.07
N ASP A 84 -15.20 -7.92 10.64
CA ASP A 84 -15.36 -7.61 9.22
C ASP A 84 -14.15 -6.83 8.69
N ILE A 85 -13.83 -7.00 7.41
CA ILE A 85 -12.77 -6.24 6.77
C ILE A 85 -13.03 -4.75 6.99
N GLU A 86 -12.03 -4.06 7.55
CA GLU A 86 -12.07 -2.63 7.86
C GLU A 86 -12.99 -2.19 9.01
N SER A 87 -13.55 -3.09 9.78
CA SER A 87 -14.30 -2.69 10.97
C SER A 87 -13.51 -1.78 11.91
N GLU A 88 -12.17 -1.96 11.94
CA GLU A 88 -11.24 -1.18 12.75
C GLU A 88 -10.41 -0.17 11.92
N GLY A 89 -10.70 -0.03 10.61
CA GLY A 89 -9.99 0.85 9.69
C GLY A 89 -8.60 0.37 9.26
N LEU A 90 -8.00 1.09 8.31
CA LEU A 90 -6.63 0.83 7.87
C LEU A 90 -5.61 1.42 8.85
N ASN A 91 -4.60 0.62 9.19
CA ASN A 91 -3.46 1.06 10.00
C ASN A 91 -2.18 1.23 9.17
N ASN A 92 -2.14 0.69 7.94
CA ASN A 92 -0.96 0.79 7.09
C ASN A 92 -1.33 1.00 5.63
N ILE A 93 -0.78 2.04 5.02
CA ILE A 93 -0.87 2.32 3.59
C ILE A 93 0.55 2.46 3.05
N SER A 94 0.95 1.56 2.13
CA SER A 94 2.21 1.70 1.39
C SER A 94 1.92 2.19 -0.02
N ILE A 95 2.49 3.33 -0.39
CA ILE A 95 2.27 4.00 -1.67
C ILE A 95 3.53 3.89 -2.50
N GLU A 96 3.52 2.96 -3.45
CA GLU A 96 4.60 2.70 -4.41
C GLU A 96 4.03 2.58 -5.83
N ASN A 97 3.01 3.37 -6.14
CA ASN A 97 2.18 3.25 -7.34
C ASN A 97 2.82 3.79 -8.63
N HIS A 98 4.13 4.08 -8.61
CA HIS A 98 4.91 4.50 -9.76
C HIS A 98 6.35 4.04 -9.66
N SER A 99 7.08 4.08 -10.79
CA SER A 99 8.53 3.82 -10.82
C SER A 99 9.34 4.98 -11.39
N LEU A 100 8.76 6.18 -11.46
CA LEU A 100 9.49 7.39 -11.84
C LEU A 100 10.65 7.61 -10.87
N CYS A 101 11.86 7.76 -11.39
CA CYS A 101 13.05 8.00 -10.57
C CYS A 101 14.09 8.78 -11.37
N ASN A 102 14.83 9.64 -10.69
CA ASN A 102 15.96 10.38 -11.25
C ASN A 102 17.31 9.66 -11.05
N MET A 103 17.30 8.42 -10.54
CA MET A 103 18.46 7.55 -10.38
C MET A 103 18.23 6.17 -11.02
N LYS A 104 19.34 5.48 -11.30
CA LYS A 104 19.39 4.09 -11.79
C LYS A 104 20.32 3.27 -10.90
N CYS A 105 19.84 2.93 -9.71
CA CYS A 105 20.63 2.17 -8.75
C CYS A 105 20.75 0.71 -9.19
N SER A 106 21.94 0.13 -9.15
CA SER A 106 22.21 -1.25 -9.59
C SER A 106 21.50 -2.33 -8.76
N TYR A 107 21.04 -1.99 -7.56
CA TYR A 107 20.30 -2.86 -6.66
C TYR A 107 18.76 -2.63 -6.73
N CYS A 108 18.31 -1.74 -7.63
CA CYS A 108 16.90 -1.45 -7.75
C CYS A 108 16.15 -2.66 -8.32
N SER A 109 14.95 -2.93 -7.81
CA SER A 109 14.07 -3.95 -8.38
C SER A 109 13.61 -3.56 -9.78
N ASP A 110 13.58 -4.52 -10.71
CA ASP A 110 13.14 -4.31 -12.10
C ASP A 110 11.74 -3.68 -12.19
N ILE A 111 10.88 -3.95 -11.24
CA ILE A 111 9.52 -3.38 -11.18
C ILE A 111 9.54 -1.85 -10.99
N TYR A 112 10.62 -1.31 -10.39
CA TYR A 112 10.82 0.12 -10.17
C TYR A 112 11.86 0.73 -11.11
N TYR A 113 12.23 0.00 -12.16
CA TYR A 113 13.21 0.43 -13.14
C TYR A 113 12.50 0.76 -14.45
N GLY A 114 12.56 1.99 -14.90
CA GLY A 114 12.04 2.30 -16.23
C GLY A 114 11.00 3.41 -16.32
N GLY A 115 10.66 4.04 -15.21
CA GLY A 115 9.88 5.28 -15.24
C GLY A 115 8.40 5.07 -15.56
N VAL A 116 7.78 4.07 -14.97
CA VAL A 116 6.34 3.83 -15.13
C VAL A 116 5.56 4.89 -14.37
N GLU A 117 4.68 5.60 -15.08
CA GLU A 117 3.72 6.54 -14.52
C GLU A 117 2.66 5.80 -13.68
N PRO A 118 2.00 6.48 -12.73
CA PRO A 118 0.87 5.91 -12.01
C PRO A 118 -0.22 5.43 -12.98
N GLN A 119 -0.74 4.23 -12.78
CA GLN A 119 -1.78 3.65 -13.63
C GLN A 119 -3.19 3.88 -13.10
N TYR A 120 -3.32 4.47 -11.91
CA TYR A 120 -4.59 4.83 -11.27
C TYR A 120 -4.43 6.05 -10.37
N SER A 121 -5.52 6.77 -10.16
CA SER A 121 -5.57 7.93 -9.28
C SER A 121 -5.62 7.52 -7.82
N LEU A 122 -4.69 8.04 -7.00
CA LEU A 122 -4.72 7.90 -5.55
C LEU A 122 -5.88 8.70 -4.95
N GLU A 123 -6.16 9.88 -5.48
CA GLU A 123 -7.27 10.72 -5.01
C GLU A 123 -8.59 9.96 -5.14
N HIS A 124 -8.85 9.41 -6.32
CA HIS A 124 -10.07 8.64 -6.59
C HIS A 124 -10.17 7.38 -5.70
N LEU A 125 -9.05 6.66 -5.54
CA LEU A 125 -8.99 5.51 -4.65
C LEU A 125 -9.35 5.89 -3.21
N PHE A 126 -8.76 6.98 -2.72
CA PHE A 126 -8.94 7.42 -1.34
C PHE A 126 -10.22 8.20 -1.08
N GLU A 127 -10.96 8.65 -2.12
CA GLU A 127 -12.29 9.23 -1.92
C GLU A 127 -13.21 8.31 -1.12
N GLY A 128 -13.20 7.01 -1.46
CA GLY A 128 -14.01 5.99 -0.79
C GLY A 128 -13.45 5.46 0.52
N LEU A 129 -12.21 5.80 0.87
CA LEU A 129 -11.61 5.42 2.15
C LEU A 129 -12.09 6.37 3.25
N ILE A 130 -13.02 5.90 4.06
CA ILE A 130 -13.64 6.69 5.14
C ILE A 130 -13.04 6.32 6.50
N ASN A 131 -12.69 5.04 6.68
CA ASN A 131 -12.30 4.50 7.96
C ASN A 131 -10.81 4.17 8.00
N VAL A 132 -10.08 4.88 8.86
CA VAL A 132 -8.68 4.62 9.19
C VAL A 132 -8.53 4.42 10.69
N GLY A 133 -7.59 3.56 11.08
CA GLY A 133 -7.32 3.35 12.50
C GLY A 133 -6.53 4.51 13.12
N ASP A 134 -6.61 4.66 14.44
CA ASP A 134 -5.90 5.71 15.20
C ASP A 134 -4.38 5.62 15.04
N ASP A 135 -3.87 4.43 14.71
CA ASP A 135 -2.44 4.17 14.49
C ASP A 135 -2.10 4.08 12.98
N LEU A 136 -2.71 4.91 12.14
CA LEU A 136 -2.39 4.90 10.71
C LEU A 136 -0.95 5.30 10.44
N HIS A 137 -0.25 4.46 9.66
CA HIS A 137 1.07 4.72 9.12
C HIS A 137 1.00 4.76 7.59
N ILE A 138 1.54 5.81 6.98
CA ILE A 138 1.68 5.93 5.53
C ILE A 138 3.15 5.84 5.17
N VAL A 139 3.46 5.00 4.18
CA VAL A 139 4.82 4.83 3.64
C VAL A 139 4.81 5.22 2.17
N TRP A 140 5.73 6.08 1.78
CA TRP A 140 5.94 6.52 0.42
C TRP A 140 7.23 5.94 -0.14
N GLY A 141 7.16 5.26 -1.27
CA GLY A 141 8.30 4.61 -1.92
C GLY A 141 8.05 4.38 -3.40
N GLY A 142 8.54 3.24 -3.91
CA GLY A 142 8.47 2.88 -5.32
C GLY A 142 9.68 3.40 -6.08
N GLY A 143 9.48 4.33 -7.02
CA GLY A 143 10.55 5.11 -7.63
C GLY A 143 11.09 6.14 -6.65
N GLU A 144 11.26 7.38 -7.10
CA GLU A 144 11.57 8.51 -6.21
C GLU A 144 10.31 9.35 -6.01
N PRO A 145 9.68 9.32 -4.83
CA PRO A 145 8.41 10.02 -4.60
C PRO A 145 8.47 11.52 -4.92
N THR A 146 9.59 12.17 -4.60
CA THR A 146 9.76 13.63 -4.76
C THR A 146 9.94 14.07 -6.22
N VAL A 147 10.09 13.13 -7.16
CA VAL A 147 10.15 13.44 -8.62
C VAL A 147 8.75 13.72 -9.17
N ARG A 148 7.72 13.15 -8.57
CA ARG A 148 6.34 13.40 -8.97
C ARG A 148 5.97 14.86 -8.75
N LYS A 149 5.26 15.43 -9.73
CA LYS A 149 4.83 16.85 -9.66
C LYS A 149 3.79 17.08 -8.58
N ASP A 150 2.93 16.10 -8.34
CA ASP A 150 1.81 16.13 -7.41
C ASP A 150 2.16 15.57 -6.01
N PHE A 151 3.41 15.16 -5.77
CA PHE A 151 3.79 14.50 -4.51
C PHE A 151 3.49 15.35 -3.27
N ASN A 152 3.88 16.64 -3.29
CA ASN A 152 3.66 17.52 -2.14
C ASN A 152 2.17 17.70 -1.84
N ASP A 153 1.35 17.91 -2.87
CA ASP A 153 -0.09 18.09 -2.72
C ASP A 153 -0.76 16.84 -2.17
N LEU A 154 -0.40 15.67 -2.71
CA LEU A 154 -0.88 14.37 -2.21
C LEU A 154 -0.45 14.14 -0.76
N PHE A 155 0.83 14.38 -0.43
CA PHE A 155 1.37 14.20 0.92
C PHE A 155 0.60 15.05 1.93
N LEU A 156 0.40 16.33 1.64
CA LEU A 156 -0.33 17.25 2.51
C LEU A 156 -1.82 16.93 2.58
N SER A 157 -2.43 16.56 1.45
CA SER A 157 -3.84 16.18 1.38
C SER A 157 -4.15 14.94 2.23
N LEU A 158 -3.32 13.89 2.14
CA LEU A 158 -3.47 12.70 2.96
C LEU A 158 -3.20 12.98 4.44
N ASN A 159 -2.23 13.86 4.72
CA ASN A 159 -1.99 14.33 6.09
C ASN A 159 -3.22 15.00 6.69
N LYS A 160 -3.83 15.91 5.94
CA LYS A 160 -5.03 16.65 6.36
C LYS A 160 -6.27 15.75 6.48
N LYS A 161 -6.41 14.79 5.56
CA LYS A 161 -7.59 13.92 5.50
C LYS A 161 -7.58 12.87 6.61
N PHE A 162 -6.45 12.22 6.83
CA PHE A 162 -6.38 11.02 7.66
C PHE A 162 -5.65 11.21 8.99
N HIS A 163 -4.96 12.33 9.18
CA HIS A 163 -4.15 12.60 10.38
C HIS A 163 -3.28 11.39 10.80
N PRO A 164 -2.48 10.81 9.86
CA PRO A 164 -1.75 9.60 10.16
C PRO A 164 -0.76 9.82 11.30
N LYS A 165 -0.56 8.81 12.14
CA LYS A 165 0.43 8.83 13.22
C LYS A 165 1.84 9.07 12.68
N THR A 166 2.18 8.49 11.55
CA THR A 166 3.43 8.77 10.84
C THR A 166 3.24 8.77 9.33
N GLN A 167 4.00 9.62 8.64
CA GLN A 167 4.29 9.48 7.23
C GLN A 167 5.80 9.29 7.06
N ARG A 168 6.21 8.21 6.40
CA ARG A 168 7.61 7.91 6.10
C ARG A 168 7.84 8.00 4.60
N VAL A 169 8.85 8.75 4.19
CA VAL A 169 9.24 8.89 2.78
C VAL A 169 10.58 8.22 2.57
N PHE A 170 10.65 7.23 1.69
CA PHE A 170 11.89 6.67 1.19
C PHE A 170 12.31 7.48 -0.03
N THR A 171 13.35 8.30 0.11
CA THR A 171 13.82 9.22 -0.92
C THR A 171 15.34 9.17 -1.05
N ASN A 172 15.84 9.43 -2.27
CA ASN A 172 17.26 9.64 -2.51
C ASN A 172 17.71 11.08 -2.15
N ALA A 173 16.78 11.92 -1.75
CA ALA A 173 16.97 13.30 -1.30
C ALA A 173 17.66 14.24 -2.31
N LEU A 174 17.67 13.90 -3.61
CA LEU A 174 18.21 14.78 -4.66
C LEU A 174 17.26 15.89 -5.07
N LYS A 175 15.97 15.73 -4.79
CA LYS A 175 14.95 16.76 -5.00
C LYS A 175 14.19 17.00 -3.71
N TYR A 176 14.24 18.21 -3.25
CA TYR A 176 13.69 18.61 -1.98
C TYR A 176 12.87 19.89 -2.11
N SER A 177 11.86 20.07 -1.27
CA SER A 177 11.05 21.30 -1.24
C SER A 177 10.88 21.79 0.19
N ASP A 178 10.83 23.12 0.35
CA ASP A 178 10.56 23.76 1.63
C ASP A 178 9.21 23.32 2.22
N THR A 179 8.22 23.07 1.35
CA THR A 179 6.91 22.57 1.77
C THR A 179 7.01 21.22 2.47
N LEU A 180 7.80 20.30 1.91
CA LEU A 180 8.02 18.98 2.52
C LEU A 180 8.84 19.10 3.80
N GLN A 181 9.88 19.96 3.82
CA GLN A 181 10.67 20.21 5.03
C GLN A 181 9.80 20.72 6.16
N ASN A 182 9.00 21.74 5.93
CA ASN A 182 8.13 22.30 6.95
C ASN A 182 7.13 21.27 7.48
N ALA A 183 6.55 20.44 6.58
CA ALA A 183 5.63 19.38 6.97
C ALA A 183 6.31 18.25 7.78
N LEU A 184 7.61 18.02 7.60
CA LEU A 184 8.39 17.09 8.41
C LEU A 184 8.78 17.70 9.75
N ASP A 185 9.19 18.97 9.76
CA ASP A 185 9.65 19.69 10.95
C ASP A 185 8.50 19.91 11.95
N ASP A 186 7.31 20.25 11.47
CA ASP A 186 6.10 20.41 12.31
C ASP A 186 5.71 19.13 13.07
N ARG A 187 6.20 17.95 12.64
CA ARG A 187 5.95 16.66 13.29
C ARG A 187 7.04 16.21 14.24
N ILE A 188 8.24 16.75 14.10
CA ILE A 188 9.35 16.44 15.02
C ILE A 188 9.16 17.20 16.34
N THR A 189 8.36 18.25 16.34
CA THR A 189 8.11 19.12 17.51
C THR A 189 6.80 18.81 18.24
N SER A 190 6.02 17.85 17.80
CA SER A 190 4.80 17.35 18.45
C SER A 190 4.99 15.88 18.88
#